data_05a94d2016d7b620e157ea80b65635c0
#
_entry.id   05a94d2016d7b620e157ea80b65635c0
#
_cell.length_a   1.000
_cell.length_b   1.000
_cell.length_c   1.000
_cell.angle_alpha   90.00
_cell.angle_beta   90.00
_cell.angle_gamma   90.00
#
_symmetry.space_group_name_H-M   'P 1'
#
loop_
_entity.id
_entity.type
_entity.pdbx_description
1 polymer ?
#
loop_
_entity_poly.entity_id
_entity_poly.type
_entity_poly.pdbx_seq_one_letter_code
_entity_poly.pdbx_strand_id
1 'polypeptide(L)'
;GERRPPQGHGKAGDDEEEPGGGLRLEGHPEHVAEAVEGGVGRWKHAGGEVAVDRPALAKAVTDLEAERESIQARSPVTHVQEEKGDSRPMAHILMRGEYDKPGEEVAAATPAALHPMRADAPKNRLGLAEWLVDPANPLTARVTVNRFWQEVFGQGLVATPEDFGVTGALPSHPGLLDWLAVEFRENSWDVKKLFKLLLMSATYRQSAVTTPEKLEEDRDNVLLSRGPRFRMDAEMVRDYALAASGLLSSKMYGPGTKPYQPEDIWEIVGLPGGDTRKYVQDKDENLYRRTVYNFWKRMAPPPSLEAFNAPSREVCAVSRERTNTPLQALVTLNDPQFVEAARHLAQQALSASSGDDAEV
;
A
#
# COMPACT_ATOMS: atom_id res chain seq x y z
N GLY A 1 33.43 -39.77 -18.50
CA GLY A 1 34.18 -38.57 -18.79
C GLY A 1 34.16 -37.63 -17.62
N GLU A 2 35.21 -37.69 -16.82
CA GLU A 2 35.49 -36.78 -15.69
C GLU A 2 35.56 -35.32 -16.15
N ARG A 3 34.91 -34.41 -15.45
CA ARG A 3 35.25 -32.98 -15.54
C ARG A 3 35.58 -32.45 -14.15
N ARG A 4 36.87 -32.09 -14.01
CA ARG A 4 37.41 -31.37 -12.85
C ARG A 4 36.86 -29.93 -12.78
N PRO A 5 36.73 -29.35 -11.56
CA PRO A 5 36.42 -27.93 -11.39
C PRO A 5 37.71 -27.09 -11.55
N PRO A 6 37.60 -25.84 -11.99
CA PRO A 6 38.73 -24.92 -12.03
C PRO A 6 39.00 -24.30 -10.65
N GLN A 7 40.26 -24.36 -10.23
CA GLN A 7 40.84 -23.57 -9.18
C GLN A 7 41.19 -22.18 -9.75
N GLY A 8 40.78 -21.13 -9.05
CA GLY A 8 41.20 -19.77 -9.35
C GLY A 8 41.40 -18.98 -8.05
N HIS A 9 42.67 -18.82 -7.67
CA HIS A 9 43.07 -17.92 -6.60
C HIS A 9 42.91 -16.45 -7.04
N GLY A 10 42.28 -15.65 -6.24
CA GLY A 10 42.33 -14.20 -6.32
C GLY A 10 42.24 -13.62 -4.92
N LYS A 11 43.36 -13.23 -4.37
CA LYS A 11 43.40 -12.39 -3.13
C LYS A 11 42.80 -11.04 -3.48
N ALA A 12 41.75 -10.65 -2.79
CA ALA A 12 41.29 -9.28 -2.73
C ALA A 12 41.95 -8.61 -1.53
N GLY A 13 42.55 -7.47 -1.76
CA GLY A 13 43.13 -6.63 -0.75
C GLY A 13 42.06 -5.91 0.01
N ASP A 14 42.33 -5.74 1.29
CA ASP A 14 41.55 -4.90 2.21
C ASP A 14 41.83 -3.43 1.87
N ASP A 15 40.88 -2.75 1.27
CA ASP A 15 40.83 -1.30 1.26
C ASP A 15 39.58 -0.88 2.07
N GLU A 16 39.83 -0.54 3.33
CA GLU A 16 38.87 0.15 4.19
C GLU A 16 38.69 1.58 3.66
N GLU A 17 37.62 1.85 2.92
CA GLU A 17 37.13 3.20 2.70
C GLU A 17 36.10 3.57 3.75
N GLU A 18 36.48 4.46 4.65
CA GLU A 18 35.58 5.16 5.57
C GLU A 18 34.51 5.98 4.81
N PRO A 19 33.23 5.93 5.18
CA PRO A 19 32.23 6.84 4.67
C PRO A 19 32.28 8.17 5.42
N GLY A 20 33.25 9.00 5.11
CA GLY A 20 33.36 10.38 5.57
C GLY A 20 32.61 11.37 4.68
N GLY A 21 31.27 11.37 4.71
CA GLY A 21 30.43 12.42 4.14
C GLY A 21 30.19 13.57 5.15
N GLY A 22 31.26 14.26 5.56
CA GLY A 22 31.13 15.48 6.38
C GLY A 22 30.57 16.62 5.55
N LEU A 23 29.45 17.19 5.99
CA LEU A 23 28.98 18.51 5.54
C LEU A 23 30.13 19.54 5.73
N ARG A 24 30.75 19.94 4.62
CA ARG A 24 31.65 21.12 4.61
C ARG A 24 30.76 22.35 4.70
N LEU A 25 30.71 22.96 5.88
CA LEU A 25 30.34 24.36 6.01
C LEU A 25 31.53 25.20 5.54
N GLU A 26 31.47 25.66 4.29
CA GLU A 26 32.42 26.66 3.79
C GLU A 26 32.08 28.01 4.37
N GLY A 27 33.09 28.57 5.04
CA GLY A 27 33.32 29.98 5.13
C GLY A 27 32.55 30.79 6.15
N HIS A 28 33.19 31.12 7.30
CA HIS A 28 33.38 32.50 7.64
C HIS A 28 34.43 32.71 8.75
N PRO A 29 34.98 33.93 8.86
CA PRO A 29 36.30 34.21 9.36
C PRO A 29 36.36 34.32 10.91
N GLU A 30 37.53 33.99 11.42
CA GLU A 30 38.10 34.46 12.66
C GLU A 30 37.15 34.71 13.86
N HIS A 31 36.78 33.64 14.54
CA HIS A 31 36.39 33.71 15.95
C HIS A 31 37.49 33.13 16.80
N VAL A 32 38.26 34.03 17.41
CA VAL A 32 39.26 33.67 18.43
C VAL A 32 38.50 33.12 19.65
N ALA A 33 38.67 31.84 19.92
CA ALA A 33 38.19 31.23 21.15
C ALA A 33 39.22 31.47 22.24
N GLU A 34 38.95 32.36 23.21
CA GLU A 34 39.67 32.41 24.48
C GLU A 34 39.23 31.21 25.33
N ALA A 35 40.18 30.30 25.59
CA ALA A 35 39.98 29.20 26.53
C ALA A 35 39.96 29.74 27.95
N VAL A 36 38.80 29.70 28.59
CA VAL A 36 38.65 29.93 30.02
C VAL A 36 38.68 28.57 30.73
N GLU A 37 39.65 28.39 31.66
CA GLU A 37 39.67 27.25 32.56
C GLU A 37 38.37 27.25 33.37
N GLY A 38 37.52 26.21 33.15
CA GLY A 38 36.29 26.07 33.94
C GLY A 38 35.03 25.74 33.14
N GLY A 39 35.10 25.02 32.03
CA GLY A 39 33.94 24.31 31.44
C GLY A 39 32.86 25.15 30.75
N VAL A 40 32.86 26.46 30.82
CA VAL A 40 31.90 27.36 30.18
C VAL A 40 32.62 28.23 29.15
N GLY A 41 32.37 28.02 27.87
CA GLY A 41 32.88 28.86 26.78
C GLY A 41 31.96 30.05 26.51
N ARG A 42 32.55 31.28 26.40
CA ARG A 42 31.82 32.48 25.96
C ARG A 42 32.09 32.75 24.49
N TRP A 43 31.04 32.98 23.72
CA TRP A 43 31.15 33.37 22.32
C TRP A 43 30.66 34.80 22.17
N LYS A 44 31.44 35.66 21.51
CA LYS A 44 31.04 37.01 21.16
C LYS A 44 30.63 37.07 19.69
N HIS A 45 29.42 37.49 19.42
CA HIS A 45 29.01 37.90 18.09
C HIS A 45 28.30 39.25 18.15
N ALA A 46 28.00 39.88 17.01
CA ALA A 46 27.46 41.24 16.89
C ALA A 46 26.19 41.53 17.73
N GLY A 47 25.58 40.55 18.37
CA GLY A 47 24.36 40.66 19.17
C GLY A 47 24.54 40.41 20.68
N GLY A 48 25.77 40.17 21.18
CA GLY A 48 26.02 39.96 22.59
C GLY A 48 26.85 38.72 22.94
N GLU A 49 27.13 38.55 24.20
CA GLU A 49 27.85 37.39 24.76
C GLU A 49 26.88 36.30 25.17
N VAL A 50 27.06 35.09 24.64
CA VAL A 50 26.27 33.91 25.03
C VAL A 50 27.20 32.95 25.83
N ALA A 51 26.82 32.63 27.03
CA ALA A 51 27.51 31.62 27.84
C ALA A 51 27.05 30.22 27.33
N VAL A 52 28.01 29.42 26.87
CA VAL A 52 27.77 28.08 26.38
C VAL A 52 28.28 27.07 27.38
N ASP A 53 27.40 26.29 27.98
CA ASP A 53 27.75 25.18 28.85
C ASP A 53 28.20 23.98 27.98
N ARG A 54 29.51 23.92 27.73
CA ARG A 54 30.12 22.86 26.91
C ARG A 54 29.90 21.44 27.47
N PRO A 55 30.05 21.21 28.80
CA PRO A 55 29.74 19.92 29.40
C PRO A 55 28.27 19.48 29.18
N ALA A 56 27.33 20.39 29.37
CA ALA A 56 25.91 20.10 29.14
C ALA A 56 25.61 19.76 27.65
N LEU A 57 26.23 20.51 26.74
CA LEU A 57 26.10 20.24 25.29
C LEU A 57 26.76 18.91 24.88
N ALA A 58 27.96 18.62 25.41
CA ALA A 58 28.66 17.35 25.16
C ALA A 58 27.80 16.16 25.63
N LYS A 59 27.22 16.28 26.83
CA LYS A 59 26.31 15.27 27.34
C LYS A 59 25.05 15.11 26.46
N ALA A 60 24.45 16.23 26.07
CA ALA A 60 23.27 16.18 25.19
C ALA A 60 23.58 15.52 23.83
N VAL A 61 24.75 15.75 23.26
CA VAL A 61 25.20 15.09 22.03
C VAL A 61 25.33 13.58 22.26
N THR A 62 26.01 13.17 23.36
CA THR A 62 26.14 11.74 23.68
C THR A 62 24.79 11.06 23.90
N ASP A 63 23.89 11.72 24.62
CA ASP A 63 22.54 11.20 24.89
C ASP A 63 21.75 11.05 23.58
N LEU A 64 21.81 12.02 22.65
CA LEU A 64 21.18 11.96 21.33
C LEU A 64 21.79 10.89 20.42
N GLU A 65 23.11 10.71 20.47
CA GLU A 65 23.78 9.63 19.73
C GLU A 65 23.35 8.26 20.23
N ALA A 66 23.27 8.06 21.54
CA ALA A 66 22.77 6.82 22.13
C ALA A 66 21.29 6.57 21.78
N GLU A 67 20.47 7.61 21.79
CA GLU A 67 19.07 7.51 21.35
C GLU A 67 18.98 7.14 19.87
N ARG A 68 19.78 7.77 18.99
CA ARG A 68 19.87 7.44 17.58
C ARG A 68 20.24 5.98 17.36
N GLU A 69 21.26 5.49 18.03
CA GLU A 69 21.68 4.08 17.94
C GLU A 69 20.57 3.13 18.42
N SER A 70 19.90 3.47 19.52
CA SER A 70 18.75 2.70 20.03
C SER A 70 17.60 2.65 19.01
N ILE A 71 17.30 3.79 18.36
CA ILE A 71 16.27 3.84 17.31
C ILE A 71 16.68 3.00 16.10
N GLN A 72 17.95 3.11 15.66
CA GLN A 72 18.46 2.33 14.54
C GLN A 72 18.39 0.82 14.82
N ALA A 73 18.80 0.38 16.01
CA ALA A 73 18.79 -1.04 16.39
C ALA A 73 17.39 -1.67 16.42
N ARG A 74 16.37 -0.89 16.76
CA ARG A 74 14.96 -1.36 16.78
C ARG A 74 14.18 -1.08 15.50
N SER A 75 14.75 -0.33 14.57
CA SER A 75 14.11 -0.01 13.29
C SER A 75 14.22 -1.18 12.32
N PRO A 76 13.13 -1.60 11.69
CA PRO A 76 13.20 -2.64 10.67
C PRO A 76 14.01 -2.16 9.47
N VAL A 77 14.92 -3.01 9.01
CA VAL A 77 15.69 -2.76 7.79
C VAL A 77 14.98 -3.40 6.61
N THR A 78 14.86 -2.66 5.51
CA THR A 78 14.31 -3.17 4.25
C THR A 78 15.26 -2.91 3.10
N HIS A 79 15.23 -3.79 2.10
CA HIS A 79 15.95 -3.58 0.86
C HIS A 79 15.27 -2.49 0.04
N VAL A 80 16.05 -1.54 -0.45
CA VAL A 80 15.61 -0.51 -1.39
C VAL A 80 16.34 -0.66 -2.72
N GLN A 81 15.68 -0.29 -3.81
CA GLN A 81 16.32 -0.21 -5.13
C GLN A 81 16.86 1.19 -5.32
N GLU A 82 18.15 1.26 -5.65
CA GLU A 82 18.81 2.51 -6.00
C GLU A 82 19.28 2.45 -7.46
N GLU A 83 19.34 3.59 -8.11
CA GLU A 83 19.94 3.71 -9.44
C GLU A 83 21.45 3.49 -9.32
N LYS A 84 22.00 2.63 -10.17
CA LYS A 84 23.45 2.43 -10.22
C LYS A 84 24.09 3.60 -10.95
N GLY A 85 24.47 4.65 -10.26
CA GLY A 85 25.29 5.77 -10.78
C GLY A 85 25.37 5.90 -12.30
N ASP A 86 26.53 5.63 -12.88
CA ASP A 86 26.78 5.71 -14.32
C ASP A 86 26.36 4.46 -15.12
N SER A 87 25.97 3.38 -14.47
CA SER A 87 25.53 2.15 -15.12
C SER A 87 24.09 2.26 -15.59
N ARG A 88 23.89 2.42 -16.88
CA ARG A 88 22.58 2.34 -17.51
C ARG A 88 22.43 0.99 -18.17
N PRO A 89 21.66 0.06 -17.59
CA PRO A 89 21.38 -1.21 -18.27
C PRO A 89 20.61 -0.90 -19.56
N MET A 90 21.11 -1.43 -20.68
CA MET A 90 20.44 -1.32 -21.96
C MET A 90 19.38 -2.40 -22.08
N ALA A 91 18.23 -2.03 -22.61
CA ALA A 91 17.15 -2.95 -22.94
C ALA A 91 17.17 -3.25 -24.45
N HIS A 92 16.70 -4.43 -24.81
CA HIS A 92 16.57 -4.85 -26.20
C HIS A 92 15.15 -5.31 -26.47
N ILE A 93 14.68 -5.12 -27.69
CA ILE A 93 13.46 -5.79 -28.15
C ILE A 93 13.77 -7.28 -28.23
N LEU A 94 13.05 -8.10 -27.49
CA LEU A 94 13.25 -9.54 -27.52
C LEU A 94 12.51 -10.14 -28.70
N MET A 95 13.25 -10.85 -29.57
CA MET A 95 12.66 -11.51 -30.74
C MET A 95 11.64 -12.57 -30.29
N ARG A 96 10.38 -12.37 -30.63
CA ARG A 96 9.24 -13.22 -30.19
C ARG A 96 9.12 -13.37 -28.66
N GLY A 97 9.67 -12.42 -27.89
CA GLY A 97 9.65 -12.47 -26.42
C GLY A 97 10.69 -13.44 -25.81
N GLU A 98 11.58 -14.03 -26.60
CA GLU A 98 12.60 -14.97 -26.12
C GLU A 98 13.77 -14.21 -25.50
N TYR A 99 14.04 -14.44 -24.21
CA TYR A 99 15.02 -13.69 -23.41
C TYR A 99 16.48 -13.86 -23.91
N ASP A 100 16.76 -14.94 -24.59
CA ASP A 100 18.08 -15.30 -25.15
C ASP A 100 18.28 -14.81 -26.60
N LYS A 101 17.27 -14.11 -27.17
CA LYS A 101 17.32 -13.56 -28.53
C LYS A 101 17.13 -12.04 -28.53
N PRO A 102 18.12 -11.27 -28.02
CA PRO A 102 18.06 -9.82 -28.05
C PRO A 102 18.12 -9.32 -29.50
N GLY A 103 17.20 -8.44 -29.83
CA GLY A 103 17.14 -7.69 -31.09
C GLY A 103 17.69 -6.29 -30.95
N GLU A 104 17.01 -5.30 -31.53
CA GLU A 104 17.39 -3.90 -31.47
C GLU A 104 17.44 -3.37 -30.04
N GLU A 105 18.49 -2.58 -29.76
CA GLU A 105 18.67 -1.87 -28.51
C GLU A 105 17.66 -0.72 -28.40
N VAL A 106 17.02 -0.58 -27.25
CA VAL A 106 16.02 0.47 -27.00
C VAL A 106 16.35 1.29 -25.76
N ALA A 107 16.17 2.58 -25.87
CA ALA A 107 16.29 3.50 -24.75
C ALA A 107 14.95 3.62 -23.99
N ALA A 108 15.02 3.98 -22.71
CA ALA A 108 13.83 4.33 -21.93
C ALA A 108 13.09 5.50 -22.56
N ALA A 109 11.81 5.30 -22.84
CA ALA A 109 10.94 6.30 -23.45
C ALA A 109 9.48 6.14 -22.95
N THR A 110 8.68 7.18 -23.19
CA THR A 110 7.23 7.13 -22.95
C THR A 110 6.48 6.80 -24.25
N PRO A 111 5.24 6.26 -24.18
CA PRO A 111 4.46 5.96 -25.37
C PRO A 111 4.27 7.17 -26.28
N ALA A 112 4.60 7.05 -27.55
CA ALA A 112 4.52 8.15 -28.52
C ALA A 112 3.09 8.67 -28.77
N ALA A 113 2.07 7.87 -28.46
CA ALA A 113 0.67 8.25 -28.57
C ALA A 113 0.19 9.20 -27.46
N LEU A 114 0.98 9.35 -26.40
CA LEU A 114 0.69 10.25 -25.28
C LEU A 114 1.61 11.47 -25.31
N HIS A 115 1.43 12.38 -24.36
CA HIS A 115 2.27 13.56 -24.25
C HIS A 115 3.76 13.19 -24.04
N PRO A 116 4.70 13.94 -24.57
CA PRO A 116 6.12 13.65 -24.43
C PRO A 116 6.58 13.87 -22.98
N MET A 117 7.62 13.15 -22.58
CA MET A 117 8.35 13.46 -21.35
C MET A 117 9.01 14.84 -21.49
N ARG A 118 9.03 15.63 -20.41
CA ARG A 118 9.71 16.93 -20.41
C ARG A 118 11.20 16.76 -20.79
N ALA A 119 11.74 17.69 -21.54
CA ALA A 119 13.11 17.61 -22.06
C ALA A 119 14.18 17.60 -20.95
N ASP A 120 13.88 18.22 -19.81
CA ASP A 120 14.73 18.32 -18.63
C ASP A 120 14.55 17.14 -17.65
N ALA A 121 13.56 16.28 -17.86
CA ALA A 121 13.28 15.17 -16.97
C ALA A 121 14.37 14.07 -17.09
N PRO A 122 14.82 13.49 -15.97
CA PRO A 122 15.79 12.41 -16.00
C PRO A 122 15.18 11.15 -16.65
N LYS A 123 15.94 10.47 -17.51
CA LYS A 123 15.49 9.22 -18.17
C LYS A 123 15.62 8.02 -17.22
N ASN A 124 14.92 8.05 -16.10
CA ASN A 124 14.90 7.04 -15.07
C ASN A 124 13.49 6.93 -14.44
N ARG A 125 13.37 6.20 -13.33
CA ARG A 125 12.09 6.03 -12.61
C ARG A 125 11.49 7.34 -12.10
N LEU A 126 12.33 8.32 -11.72
CA LEU A 126 11.85 9.64 -11.29
C LEU A 126 11.19 10.39 -12.45
N GLY A 127 11.85 10.44 -13.60
CA GLY A 127 11.24 11.11 -14.78
C GLY A 127 9.97 10.43 -15.26
N LEU A 128 9.88 9.08 -15.15
CA LEU A 128 8.64 8.37 -15.42
C LEU A 128 7.54 8.74 -14.41
N ALA A 129 7.87 8.83 -13.12
CA ALA A 129 6.91 9.23 -12.09
C ALA A 129 6.39 10.67 -12.33
N GLU A 130 7.27 11.59 -12.65
CA GLU A 130 6.90 12.98 -13.01
C GLU A 130 5.99 13.02 -14.25
N TRP A 131 6.30 12.21 -15.27
CA TRP A 131 5.49 12.12 -16.49
C TRP A 131 4.11 11.54 -16.21
N LEU A 132 3.99 10.53 -15.33
CA LEU A 132 2.69 9.93 -14.95
C LEU A 132 1.76 10.94 -14.27
N VAL A 133 2.28 11.84 -13.45
CA VAL A 133 1.47 12.85 -12.74
C VAL A 133 1.43 14.20 -13.44
N ASP A 134 2.04 14.32 -14.62
CA ASP A 134 2.02 15.54 -15.42
C ASP A 134 0.57 15.95 -15.74
N PRO A 135 0.19 17.23 -15.62
CA PRO A 135 -1.14 17.72 -16.00
C PRO A 135 -1.55 17.40 -17.44
N ALA A 136 -0.59 17.24 -18.34
CA ALA A 136 -0.84 16.85 -19.73
C ALA A 136 -1.16 15.35 -19.89
N ASN A 137 -0.95 14.52 -18.86
CA ASN A 137 -1.28 13.10 -18.91
C ASN A 137 -2.80 12.90 -18.89
N PRO A 138 -3.40 12.37 -19.98
CA PRO A 138 -4.84 12.25 -20.06
C PRO A 138 -5.39 11.05 -19.30
N LEU A 139 -4.55 10.10 -18.87
CA LEU A 139 -5.00 8.79 -18.38
C LEU A 139 -4.89 8.65 -16.86
N THR A 140 -3.79 9.05 -16.23
CA THR A 140 -3.52 8.70 -14.83
C THR A 140 -4.65 9.10 -13.90
N ALA A 141 -5.15 10.34 -14.00
CA ALA A 141 -6.23 10.81 -13.14
C ALA A 141 -7.55 10.09 -13.45
N ARG A 142 -7.89 9.88 -14.74
CA ARG A 142 -9.12 9.18 -15.14
C ARG A 142 -9.13 7.73 -14.67
N VAL A 143 -8.04 7.01 -14.89
CA VAL A 143 -7.89 5.60 -14.45
C VAL A 143 -8.00 5.49 -12.94
N THR A 144 -7.32 6.37 -12.20
CA THR A 144 -7.35 6.37 -10.73
C THR A 144 -8.75 6.66 -10.19
N VAL A 145 -9.41 7.69 -10.71
CA VAL A 145 -10.78 8.04 -10.32
C VAL A 145 -11.76 6.91 -10.67
N ASN A 146 -11.63 6.29 -11.84
CA ASN A 146 -12.47 5.17 -12.23
C ASN A 146 -12.34 3.99 -11.28
N ARG A 147 -11.14 3.66 -10.82
CA ARG A 147 -10.90 2.61 -9.82
C ARG A 147 -11.53 2.95 -8.47
N PHE A 148 -11.37 4.18 -7.97
CA PHE A 148 -12.00 4.60 -6.73
C PHE A 148 -13.53 4.67 -6.85
N TRP A 149 -14.05 5.07 -8.00
CA TRP A 149 -15.47 5.01 -8.30
C TRP A 149 -16.01 3.57 -8.23
N GLN A 150 -15.30 2.63 -8.83
CA GLN A 150 -15.66 1.21 -8.80
C GLN A 150 -15.74 0.65 -7.38
N GLU A 151 -14.85 1.06 -6.46
CA GLU A 151 -14.90 0.66 -5.05
C GLU A 151 -16.17 1.17 -4.33
N VAL A 152 -16.68 2.33 -4.73
CA VAL A 152 -17.86 2.96 -4.12
C VAL A 152 -19.16 2.51 -4.77
N PHE A 153 -19.19 2.37 -6.09
CA PHE A 153 -20.41 2.10 -6.86
C PHE A 153 -20.50 0.67 -7.41
N GLY A 154 -19.46 -0.13 -7.23
CA GLY A 154 -19.41 -1.53 -7.65
C GLY A 154 -18.93 -1.76 -9.08
N GLN A 155 -19.18 -0.80 -9.98
CA GLN A 155 -18.71 -0.80 -11.36
C GLN A 155 -18.08 0.55 -11.70
N GLY A 156 -17.03 0.56 -12.51
CA GLY A 156 -16.39 1.79 -12.98
C GLY A 156 -17.27 2.56 -13.97
N LEU A 157 -17.05 3.86 -14.09
CA LEU A 157 -17.61 4.67 -15.17
C LEU A 157 -17.14 4.14 -16.56
N VAL A 158 -15.92 3.63 -16.61
CA VAL A 158 -15.41 2.75 -17.67
C VAL A 158 -15.49 1.33 -17.13
N ALA A 159 -16.30 0.48 -17.76
CA ALA A 159 -16.57 -0.88 -17.29
C ALA A 159 -15.37 -1.83 -17.41
N THR A 160 -14.39 -1.49 -18.25
CA THR A 160 -13.11 -2.21 -18.42
C THR A 160 -11.97 -1.46 -17.76
N PRO A 161 -11.79 -1.54 -16.41
CA PRO A 161 -10.79 -0.76 -15.70
C PRO A 161 -9.35 -1.14 -16.06
N GLU A 162 -9.15 -2.29 -16.70
CA GLU A 162 -7.89 -2.79 -17.26
C GLU A 162 -7.57 -2.23 -18.65
N ASP A 163 -8.58 -1.72 -19.37
CA ASP A 163 -8.42 -1.23 -20.74
C ASP A 163 -9.15 0.09 -20.96
N PHE A 164 -8.39 1.18 -21.04
CA PHE A 164 -8.85 2.52 -21.43
C PHE A 164 -8.47 2.84 -22.88
N GLY A 165 -8.06 1.83 -23.64
CA GLY A 165 -7.69 1.95 -25.05
C GLY A 165 -8.88 1.76 -25.99
N VAL A 166 -8.55 1.53 -27.26
CA VAL A 166 -9.54 1.42 -28.34
C VAL A 166 -10.41 0.17 -28.28
N THR A 167 -9.99 -0.85 -27.53
CA THR A 167 -10.74 -2.09 -27.32
C THR A 167 -11.55 -2.09 -26.03
N GLY A 168 -11.28 -1.12 -25.15
CA GLY A 168 -12.01 -0.95 -23.90
C GLY A 168 -13.40 -0.35 -24.08
N ALA A 169 -14.21 -0.44 -23.02
CA ALA A 169 -15.54 0.15 -23.00
C ALA A 169 -15.46 1.69 -22.98
N LEU A 170 -16.40 2.34 -23.66
CA LEU A 170 -16.57 3.78 -23.54
C LEU A 170 -17.11 4.13 -22.14
N PRO A 171 -16.75 5.28 -21.58
CA PRO A 171 -17.28 5.71 -20.30
C PRO A 171 -18.79 5.96 -20.38
N SER A 172 -19.55 5.46 -19.40
CA SER A 172 -20.99 5.69 -19.30
C SER A 172 -21.34 7.18 -19.13
N HIS A 173 -20.50 7.90 -18.42
CA HIS A 173 -20.66 9.33 -18.13
C HIS A 173 -19.33 10.07 -18.35
N PRO A 174 -18.97 10.35 -19.63
CA PRO A 174 -17.64 10.92 -19.96
C PRO A 174 -17.39 12.26 -19.30
N GLY A 175 -18.36 13.16 -19.29
CA GLY A 175 -18.23 14.47 -18.64
C GLY A 175 -18.02 14.38 -17.12
N LEU A 176 -18.63 13.40 -16.46
CA LEU A 176 -18.44 13.15 -15.03
C LEU A 176 -17.03 12.60 -14.76
N LEU A 177 -16.57 11.64 -15.55
CA LEU A 177 -15.24 11.08 -15.43
C LEU A 177 -14.17 12.16 -15.59
N ASP A 178 -14.32 13.04 -16.59
CA ASP A 178 -13.40 14.14 -16.86
C ASP A 178 -13.37 15.15 -15.71
N TRP A 179 -14.56 15.54 -15.23
CA TRP A 179 -14.69 16.48 -14.13
C TRP A 179 -14.04 15.91 -12.84
N LEU A 180 -14.34 14.67 -12.47
CA LEU A 180 -13.75 14.03 -11.29
C LEU A 180 -12.23 13.91 -11.41
N ALA A 181 -11.72 13.60 -12.60
CA ALA A 181 -10.28 13.50 -12.85
C ALA A 181 -9.56 14.84 -12.65
N VAL A 182 -10.15 15.94 -13.15
CA VAL A 182 -9.64 17.29 -12.96
C VAL A 182 -9.70 17.69 -11.50
N GLU A 183 -10.86 17.51 -10.85
CA GLU A 183 -11.07 17.83 -9.44
C GLU A 183 -10.08 17.09 -8.53
N PHE A 184 -9.83 15.80 -8.79
CA PHE A 184 -8.88 15.00 -8.04
C PHE A 184 -7.44 15.51 -8.17
N ARG A 185 -7.02 15.84 -9.40
CA ARG A 185 -5.69 16.40 -9.68
C ARG A 185 -5.50 17.77 -9.07
N GLU A 186 -6.46 18.70 -9.25
CA GLU A 186 -6.39 20.08 -8.75
C GLU A 186 -6.44 20.16 -7.22
N ASN A 187 -7.02 19.15 -6.57
CA ASN A 187 -6.96 18.97 -5.12
C ASN A 187 -5.73 18.18 -4.66
N SER A 188 -4.61 18.26 -5.41
CA SER A 188 -3.33 17.64 -5.03
C SER A 188 -3.42 16.13 -4.77
N TRP A 189 -4.27 15.43 -5.53
CA TRP A 189 -4.47 13.98 -5.42
C TRP A 189 -4.96 13.54 -4.02
N ASP A 190 -5.76 14.37 -3.35
CA ASP A 190 -6.32 14.07 -2.03
C ASP A 190 -7.40 13.00 -2.13
N VAL A 191 -6.99 11.76 -1.83
CA VAL A 191 -7.86 10.56 -1.85
C VAL A 191 -9.01 10.70 -0.87
N LYS A 192 -8.78 11.23 0.33
CA LYS A 192 -9.82 11.39 1.35
C LYS A 192 -10.89 12.39 0.91
N LYS A 193 -10.47 13.47 0.29
CA LYS A 193 -11.39 14.49 -0.26
C LYS A 193 -12.23 13.91 -1.38
N LEU A 194 -11.63 13.12 -2.28
CA LEU A 194 -12.35 12.42 -3.34
C LEU A 194 -13.40 11.46 -2.77
N PHE A 195 -13.04 10.57 -1.85
CA PHE A 195 -14.00 9.66 -1.23
C PHE A 195 -15.12 10.42 -0.50
N LYS A 196 -14.80 11.49 0.22
CA LYS A 196 -15.81 12.34 0.84
C LYS A 196 -16.79 12.90 -0.18
N LEU A 197 -16.29 13.40 -1.33
CA LEU A 197 -17.10 13.91 -2.42
C LEU A 197 -18.06 12.83 -2.94
N LEU A 198 -17.56 11.62 -3.22
CA LEU A 198 -18.36 10.51 -3.72
C LEU A 198 -19.45 10.07 -2.70
N LEU A 199 -19.07 9.84 -1.45
CA LEU A 199 -19.96 9.35 -0.42
C LEU A 199 -21.02 10.38 0.02
N MET A 200 -20.72 11.67 -0.11
CA MET A 200 -21.67 12.74 0.20
C MET A 200 -22.59 13.09 -0.97
N SER A 201 -22.35 12.53 -2.15
CA SER A 201 -23.18 12.77 -3.33
C SER A 201 -24.60 12.26 -3.15
N ALA A 202 -25.56 12.93 -3.77
CA ALA A 202 -26.97 12.47 -3.81
C ALA A 202 -27.07 11.08 -4.48
N THR A 203 -26.24 10.83 -5.49
CA THR A 203 -26.15 9.54 -6.21
C THR A 203 -25.81 8.38 -5.28
N TYR A 204 -24.84 8.55 -4.38
CA TYR A 204 -24.49 7.50 -3.43
C TYR A 204 -25.54 7.34 -2.33
N ARG A 205 -26.11 8.45 -1.85
CA ARG A 205 -27.06 8.50 -0.73
C ARG A 205 -28.50 8.16 -1.10
N GLN A 206 -28.80 7.94 -2.37
CA GLN A 206 -30.13 7.56 -2.79
C GLN A 206 -30.49 6.13 -2.34
N SER A 207 -31.79 5.82 -2.35
CA SER A 207 -32.30 4.49 -2.00
C SER A 207 -31.78 3.41 -2.95
N ALA A 208 -31.39 2.26 -2.40
CA ALA A 208 -31.01 1.07 -3.16
C ALA A 208 -32.20 0.17 -3.54
N VAL A 209 -33.44 0.62 -3.26
CA VAL A 209 -34.65 -0.14 -3.61
C VAL A 209 -34.77 -0.28 -5.12
N THR A 210 -34.92 -1.52 -5.54
CA THR A 210 -35.07 -1.89 -6.94
C THR A 210 -36.54 -2.10 -7.25
N THR A 211 -37.06 -1.43 -8.26
CA THR A 211 -38.44 -1.63 -8.77
C THR A 211 -38.37 -2.33 -10.13
N PRO A 212 -39.48 -2.97 -10.59
CA PRO A 212 -39.53 -3.58 -11.91
C PRO A 212 -39.14 -2.60 -13.03
N GLU A 213 -39.61 -1.36 -12.96
CA GLU A 213 -39.34 -0.31 -13.97
C GLU A 213 -37.83 0.02 -14.02
N LYS A 214 -37.19 0.16 -12.85
CA LYS A 214 -35.74 0.39 -12.77
C LYS A 214 -34.93 -0.79 -13.31
N LEU A 215 -35.44 -2.02 -13.18
CA LEU A 215 -34.77 -3.20 -13.75
C LEU A 215 -34.96 -3.28 -15.25
N GLU A 216 -36.07 -2.80 -15.77
CA GLU A 216 -36.33 -2.77 -17.22
C GLU A 216 -35.47 -1.69 -17.90
N GLU A 217 -35.38 -0.48 -17.33
CA GLU A 217 -34.69 0.65 -17.94
C GLU A 217 -33.18 0.67 -17.65
N ASP A 218 -32.76 0.22 -16.46
CA ASP A 218 -31.36 0.30 -16.02
C ASP A 218 -30.97 -0.92 -15.18
N ARG A 219 -30.98 -2.10 -15.82
CA ARG A 219 -30.75 -3.39 -15.16
C ARG A 219 -29.45 -3.41 -14.36
N ASP A 220 -28.37 -2.95 -14.96
CA ASP A 220 -27.02 -3.03 -14.39
C ASP A 220 -26.63 -1.75 -13.61
N ASN A 221 -27.62 -0.86 -13.40
CA ASN A 221 -27.44 0.42 -12.71
C ASN A 221 -26.34 1.32 -13.32
N VAL A 222 -26.20 1.25 -14.64
CA VAL A 222 -25.22 2.07 -15.39
C VAL A 222 -25.60 3.55 -15.36
N LEU A 223 -26.92 3.84 -15.38
CA LEU A 223 -27.48 5.20 -15.31
C LEU A 223 -27.58 5.72 -13.87
N LEU A 224 -27.17 4.91 -12.87
CA LEU A 224 -27.19 5.25 -11.46
C LEU A 224 -28.61 5.57 -10.96
N SER A 225 -29.61 4.84 -11.44
CA SER A 225 -31.04 5.03 -11.10
C SER A 225 -31.36 4.68 -9.63
N ARG A 226 -30.44 4.02 -8.94
CA ARG A 226 -30.54 3.61 -7.52
C ARG A 226 -29.20 3.60 -6.84
N GLY A 227 -29.18 3.56 -5.52
CA GLY A 227 -27.96 3.40 -4.73
C GLY A 227 -27.21 2.10 -5.04
N PRO A 228 -25.90 2.06 -4.89
CA PRO A 228 -25.09 0.88 -5.21
C PRO A 228 -25.47 -0.31 -4.31
N ARG A 229 -25.53 -1.49 -4.89
CA ARG A 229 -25.81 -2.74 -4.18
C ARG A 229 -24.93 -3.85 -4.77
N PHE A 230 -23.84 -4.13 -4.08
CA PHE A 230 -22.91 -5.18 -4.47
C PHE A 230 -22.35 -5.87 -3.23
N ARG A 231 -21.78 -7.05 -3.38
CA ARG A 231 -21.17 -7.77 -2.28
C ARG A 231 -19.84 -7.13 -1.88
N MET A 232 -19.62 -7.00 -0.58
CA MET A 232 -18.35 -6.56 -0.02
C MET A 232 -17.20 -7.48 -0.39
N ASP A 233 -16.01 -6.94 -0.54
CA ASP A 233 -14.78 -7.70 -0.72
C ASP A 233 -14.42 -8.51 0.53
N ALA A 234 -13.61 -9.54 0.37
CA ALA A 234 -13.25 -10.48 1.43
C ALA A 234 -12.78 -9.80 2.73
N GLU A 235 -11.90 -8.82 2.59
CA GLU A 235 -11.37 -8.07 3.73
C GLU A 235 -12.46 -7.24 4.42
N MET A 236 -13.37 -6.67 3.64
CA MET A 236 -14.50 -5.89 4.19
C MET A 236 -15.49 -6.78 4.93
N VAL A 237 -15.77 -8.00 4.44
CA VAL A 237 -16.67 -8.95 5.11
C VAL A 237 -16.15 -9.28 6.51
N ARG A 238 -14.87 -9.57 6.64
CA ARG A 238 -14.27 -9.84 7.94
C ARG A 238 -14.23 -8.60 8.84
N ASP A 239 -13.75 -7.48 8.32
CA ASP A 239 -13.66 -6.24 9.10
C ASP A 239 -15.05 -5.76 9.56
N TYR A 240 -16.08 -5.94 8.74
CA TYR A 240 -17.47 -5.63 9.10
C TYR A 240 -17.99 -6.51 10.25
N ALA A 241 -17.73 -7.83 10.17
CA ALA A 241 -18.13 -8.75 11.25
C ALA A 241 -17.44 -8.39 12.58
N LEU A 242 -16.15 -8.08 12.56
CA LEU A 242 -15.41 -7.64 13.73
C LEU A 242 -15.89 -6.28 14.26
N ALA A 243 -16.22 -5.33 13.37
CA ALA A 243 -16.74 -4.02 13.76
C ALA A 243 -18.12 -4.12 14.38
N ALA A 244 -19.03 -4.86 13.76
CA ALA A 244 -20.39 -5.04 14.27
C ALA A 244 -20.41 -5.75 15.64
N SER A 245 -19.49 -6.66 15.89
CA SER A 245 -19.34 -7.37 17.16
C SER A 245 -18.53 -6.62 18.22
N GLY A 246 -17.99 -5.43 17.90
CA GLY A 246 -17.14 -4.66 18.80
C GLY A 246 -15.76 -5.24 19.04
N LEU A 247 -15.35 -6.28 18.28
CA LEU A 247 -14.04 -6.92 18.41
C LEU A 247 -12.95 -6.18 17.61
N LEU A 248 -13.29 -5.37 16.61
CA LEU A 248 -12.32 -4.75 15.71
C LEU A 248 -11.32 -3.87 16.46
N SER A 249 -10.04 -4.21 16.38
CA SER A 249 -8.97 -3.35 16.88
C SER A 249 -8.70 -2.18 15.93
N SER A 250 -8.65 -0.98 16.50
CA SER A 250 -8.28 0.26 15.78
C SER A 250 -6.77 0.47 15.61
N LYS A 251 -5.95 -0.44 16.13
CA LYS A 251 -4.48 -0.34 16.09
C LYS A 251 -3.97 -0.27 14.66
N MET A 252 -3.24 0.80 14.37
CA MET A 252 -2.64 1.05 13.06
C MET A 252 -1.15 0.73 13.10
N TYR A 253 -0.59 0.43 11.91
CA TYR A 253 0.84 0.17 11.68
C TYR A 253 1.40 -1.08 12.40
N GLY A 254 2.70 -1.31 12.25
CA GLY A 254 3.39 -2.46 12.83
C GLY A 254 3.33 -3.72 11.95
N PRO A 255 3.80 -4.86 12.47
CA PRO A 255 3.92 -6.11 11.72
C PRO A 255 2.56 -6.68 11.32
N GLY A 256 2.59 -7.57 10.31
CA GLY A 256 1.43 -8.36 9.92
C GLY A 256 0.98 -9.29 11.04
N THR A 257 -0.31 -9.63 11.06
CA THR A 257 -0.94 -10.47 12.07
C THR A 257 -1.39 -11.81 11.50
N LYS A 258 -1.53 -12.79 12.36
CA LYS A 258 -1.92 -14.17 12.02
C LYS A 258 -3.21 -14.54 12.75
N PRO A 259 -4.40 -14.13 12.24
CA PRO A 259 -5.68 -14.48 12.86
C PRO A 259 -6.01 -15.97 12.72
N TYR A 260 -7.25 -16.36 13.01
CA TYR A 260 -7.72 -17.75 12.85
C TYR A 260 -7.45 -18.28 11.44
N GLN A 261 -6.92 -19.50 11.40
CA GLN A 261 -6.69 -20.28 10.17
C GLN A 261 -6.69 -21.76 10.53
N PRO A 262 -7.14 -22.65 9.64
CA PRO A 262 -7.03 -24.09 9.87
C PRO A 262 -5.59 -24.55 10.12
N GLU A 263 -5.43 -25.54 10.97
CA GLU A 263 -4.13 -26.12 11.30
C GLU A 263 -3.46 -26.75 10.06
N ASP A 264 -2.16 -26.90 10.09
CA ASP A 264 -1.31 -27.61 9.13
C ASP A 264 -1.31 -27.11 7.67
N ILE A 265 -2.07 -26.08 7.32
CA ILE A 265 -2.11 -25.55 5.94
C ILE A 265 -0.73 -25.09 5.45
N TRP A 266 0.06 -24.48 6.31
CA TRP A 266 1.37 -23.98 5.94
C TRP A 266 2.42 -25.07 5.84
N GLU A 267 2.29 -26.14 6.62
CA GLU A 267 3.21 -27.29 6.64
C GLU A 267 3.20 -28.03 5.30
N ILE A 268 2.05 -28.09 4.63
CA ILE A 268 1.89 -28.77 3.33
C ILE A 268 2.74 -28.12 2.25
N VAL A 269 2.83 -26.79 2.27
CA VAL A 269 3.54 -25.98 1.23
C VAL A 269 4.85 -25.41 1.73
N GLY A 270 5.19 -25.61 3.02
CA GLY A 270 6.38 -25.05 3.65
C GLY A 270 7.64 -25.83 3.37
N LEU A 271 8.71 -25.17 2.96
CA LEU A 271 10.03 -25.79 2.83
C LEU A 271 10.55 -26.22 4.21
N PRO A 272 11.18 -27.40 4.32
CA PRO A 272 11.86 -27.81 5.55
C PRO A 272 12.87 -26.74 6.00
N GLY A 273 12.78 -26.29 7.26
CA GLY A 273 13.67 -25.26 7.82
C GLY A 273 13.30 -23.82 7.47
N GLY A 274 12.24 -23.58 6.71
CA GLY A 274 11.77 -22.23 6.38
C GLY A 274 11.04 -21.54 7.55
N ASP A 275 11.24 -20.25 7.74
CA ASP A 275 10.65 -19.43 8.83
C ASP A 275 9.12 -19.41 8.81
N THR A 276 8.52 -19.64 7.63
CA THR A 276 7.08 -19.64 7.43
C THR A 276 6.51 -21.05 7.25
N ARG A 277 7.20 -22.09 7.73
CA ARG A 277 6.70 -23.47 7.62
C ARG A 277 5.50 -23.70 8.52
N LYS A 278 5.53 -23.19 9.75
CA LYS A 278 4.44 -23.35 10.72
C LYS A 278 3.63 -22.07 10.84
N TYR A 279 2.31 -22.25 10.88
CA TYR A 279 1.42 -21.16 11.25
C TYR A 279 1.33 -21.10 12.77
N VAL A 280 1.75 -19.99 13.34
CA VAL A 280 1.57 -19.70 14.76
C VAL A 280 0.54 -18.59 14.86
N GLN A 281 -0.66 -18.95 15.27
CA GLN A 281 -1.76 -18.00 15.44
C GLN A 281 -1.41 -16.97 16.50
N ASP A 282 -1.72 -15.70 16.23
CA ASP A 282 -1.61 -14.62 17.20
C ASP A 282 -2.64 -14.76 18.31
N LYS A 283 -2.51 -13.94 19.34
CA LYS A 283 -3.39 -13.91 20.51
C LYS A 283 -3.87 -12.48 20.74
N ASP A 284 -4.88 -12.36 21.61
CA ASP A 284 -5.40 -11.08 22.10
C ASP A 284 -5.77 -10.11 20.95
N GLU A 285 -5.46 -8.85 21.09
CA GLU A 285 -5.77 -7.78 20.15
C GLU A 285 -5.34 -8.09 18.70
N ASN A 286 -4.25 -8.81 18.50
CA ASN A 286 -3.73 -9.10 17.16
C ASN A 286 -4.64 -10.02 16.33
N LEU A 287 -5.48 -10.82 16.98
CA LEU A 287 -6.52 -11.62 16.29
C LEU A 287 -7.56 -10.75 15.59
N TYR A 288 -7.81 -9.56 16.11
CA TYR A 288 -8.94 -8.72 15.72
C TYR A 288 -8.53 -7.45 14.96
N ARG A 289 -7.26 -7.35 14.58
CA ARG A 289 -6.81 -6.23 13.74
C ARG A 289 -7.45 -6.29 12.36
N ARG A 290 -7.52 -5.11 11.72
CA ARG A 290 -8.04 -4.99 10.35
C ARG A 290 -7.36 -5.97 9.40
N THR A 291 -8.14 -6.53 8.48
CA THR A 291 -7.67 -7.58 7.54
C THR A 291 -6.53 -7.13 6.64
N VAL A 292 -6.34 -5.82 6.44
CA VAL A 292 -5.17 -5.29 5.72
C VAL A 292 -3.84 -5.70 6.39
N TYR A 293 -3.85 -6.01 7.68
CA TYR A 293 -2.68 -6.50 8.42
C TYR A 293 -2.51 -8.01 8.42
N ASN A 294 -3.46 -8.78 7.87
CA ASN A 294 -3.31 -10.24 7.82
C ASN A 294 -2.08 -10.64 7.01
N PHE A 295 -1.24 -11.48 7.62
CA PHE A 295 -0.08 -12.03 6.95
C PHE A 295 -0.54 -12.89 5.76
N TRP A 296 -0.01 -12.62 4.59
CA TRP A 296 -0.38 -13.30 3.37
C TRP A 296 0.76 -14.19 2.88
N LYS A 297 0.58 -15.51 2.98
CA LYS A 297 1.46 -16.48 2.33
C LYS A 297 0.87 -16.84 0.97
N ARG A 298 1.52 -16.45 -0.12
CA ARG A 298 0.97 -16.62 -1.49
C ARG A 298 0.62 -18.06 -1.85
N MET A 299 1.46 -19.02 -1.44
CA MET A 299 1.24 -20.45 -1.68
C MET A 299 0.16 -21.09 -0.77
N ALA A 300 -0.24 -20.42 0.30
CA ALA A 300 -1.28 -20.83 1.22
C ALA A 300 -2.00 -19.58 1.76
N PRO A 301 -2.81 -18.92 0.93
CA PRO A 301 -3.57 -17.75 1.35
C PRO A 301 -4.59 -18.15 2.44
N PRO A 302 -5.08 -17.19 3.26
CA PRO A 302 -6.09 -17.47 4.25
C PRO A 302 -7.37 -18.00 3.60
N PRO A 303 -7.81 -19.26 3.89
CA PRO A 303 -8.91 -19.91 3.18
C PRO A 303 -10.25 -19.17 3.27
N SER A 304 -10.54 -18.55 4.41
CA SER A 304 -11.75 -17.74 4.56
C SER A 304 -11.75 -16.50 3.63
N LEU A 305 -10.60 -15.86 3.40
CA LEU A 305 -10.50 -14.75 2.47
C LEU A 305 -10.56 -15.23 1.02
N GLU A 306 -9.92 -16.36 0.71
CA GLU A 306 -9.94 -16.96 -0.63
C GLU A 306 -11.38 -17.38 -1.01
N ALA A 307 -12.14 -17.96 -0.09
CA ALA A 307 -13.55 -18.29 -0.31
C ALA A 307 -14.40 -17.06 -0.70
N PHE A 308 -14.00 -15.86 -0.28
CA PHE A 308 -14.63 -14.57 -0.62
C PHE A 308 -13.95 -13.86 -1.79
N ASN A 309 -13.18 -14.56 -2.62
CA ASN A 309 -12.49 -14.03 -3.80
C ASN A 309 -11.43 -12.95 -3.49
N ALA A 310 -10.73 -13.06 -2.37
CA ALA A 310 -9.55 -12.24 -2.16
C ALA A 310 -8.50 -12.52 -3.26
N PRO A 311 -7.82 -11.50 -3.81
CA PRO A 311 -6.83 -11.70 -4.86
C PRO A 311 -5.64 -12.51 -4.36
N SER A 312 -5.07 -13.35 -5.24
CA SER A 312 -3.91 -14.20 -4.93
C SER A 312 -2.66 -13.43 -4.55
N ARG A 313 -2.56 -12.16 -4.95
CA ARG A 313 -1.36 -11.30 -4.86
C ARG A 313 -0.16 -11.79 -5.67
N GLU A 314 -0.38 -12.70 -6.61
CA GLU A 314 0.62 -13.11 -7.60
C GLU A 314 0.72 -12.08 -8.73
N VAL A 315 -0.40 -11.47 -9.08
CA VAL A 315 -0.51 -10.45 -10.13
C VAL A 315 -1.28 -9.24 -9.62
N CYS A 316 -1.10 -8.09 -10.29
CA CYS A 316 -1.90 -6.91 -9.99
C CYS A 316 -3.34 -7.12 -10.46
N ALA A 317 -4.30 -7.10 -9.54
CA ALA A 317 -5.71 -7.14 -9.86
C ALA A 317 -6.26 -5.71 -9.98
N VAL A 318 -6.85 -5.38 -11.12
CA VAL A 318 -7.51 -4.08 -11.37
C VAL A 318 -9.00 -4.12 -11.08
N SER A 319 -9.60 -5.33 -11.10
CA SER A 319 -10.94 -5.60 -10.63
C SER A 319 -10.97 -6.90 -9.85
N ARG A 320 -11.91 -7.03 -8.93
CA ARG A 320 -12.09 -8.24 -8.11
C ARG A 320 -13.38 -8.94 -8.51
N GLU A 321 -13.30 -10.26 -8.60
CA GLU A 321 -14.51 -11.05 -8.78
C GLU A 321 -15.39 -10.97 -7.53
N ARG A 322 -16.71 -10.88 -7.75
CA ARG A 322 -17.70 -10.86 -6.67
C ARG A 322 -18.73 -11.94 -6.95
N THR A 323 -18.52 -13.10 -6.34
CA THR A 323 -19.41 -14.27 -6.49
C THR A 323 -20.22 -14.48 -5.21
N ASN A 324 -21.35 -15.14 -5.33
CA ASN A 324 -22.14 -15.64 -4.20
C ASN A 324 -22.21 -17.16 -4.32
N THR A 325 -21.51 -17.84 -3.42
CA THR A 325 -21.43 -19.31 -3.44
C THR A 325 -21.91 -19.92 -2.12
N PRO A 326 -22.39 -21.16 -2.12
CA PRO A 326 -22.73 -21.87 -0.88
C PRO A 326 -21.55 -21.99 0.07
N LEU A 327 -20.31 -22.09 -0.43
CA LEU A 327 -19.10 -22.14 0.39
C LEU A 327 -18.94 -20.88 1.25
N GLN A 328 -19.27 -19.72 0.72
CA GLN A 328 -19.20 -18.45 1.47
C GLN A 328 -20.19 -18.45 2.65
N ALA A 329 -21.39 -18.97 2.45
CA ALA A 329 -22.35 -19.16 3.54
C ALA A 329 -21.82 -20.14 4.59
N LEU A 330 -21.21 -21.26 4.17
CA LEU A 330 -20.60 -22.21 5.09
C LEU A 330 -19.44 -21.60 5.88
N VAL A 331 -18.61 -20.76 5.27
CA VAL A 331 -17.53 -20.03 5.97
C VAL A 331 -18.11 -19.12 7.03
N THR A 332 -19.12 -18.30 6.73
CA THR A 332 -19.72 -17.40 7.74
C THR A 332 -20.39 -18.13 8.89
N LEU A 333 -20.86 -19.39 8.69
CA LEU A 333 -21.51 -20.18 9.71
C LEU A 333 -20.55 -21.05 10.56
N ASN A 334 -19.36 -21.35 10.05
CA ASN A 334 -18.48 -22.34 10.67
C ASN A 334 -17.05 -21.85 10.99
N ASP A 335 -16.57 -20.81 10.32
CA ASP A 335 -15.23 -20.29 10.61
C ASP A 335 -15.20 -19.66 12.02
N PRO A 336 -14.22 -20.04 12.87
CA PRO A 336 -14.15 -19.57 14.26
C PRO A 336 -14.27 -18.06 14.44
N GLN A 337 -13.68 -17.27 13.55
CA GLN A 337 -13.73 -15.81 13.66
C GLN A 337 -15.14 -15.25 13.46
N PHE A 338 -15.93 -15.80 12.53
CA PHE A 338 -17.31 -15.36 12.30
C PHE A 338 -18.24 -15.84 13.39
N VAL A 339 -18.07 -17.06 13.87
CA VAL A 339 -18.84 -17.62 15.01
C VAL A 339 -18.57 -16.81 16.28
N GLU A 340 -17.31 -16.46 16.55
CA GLU A 340 -16.94 -15.62 17.69
C GLU A 340 -17.53 -14.24 17.57
N ALA A 341 -17.44 -13.59 16.39
CA ALA A 341 -18.05 -12.29 16.14
C ALA A 341 -19.57 -12.33 16.35
N ALA A 342 -20.25 -13.35 15.82
CA ALA A 342 -21.69 -13.51 16.01
C ALA A 342 -22.06 -13.67 17.50
N ARG A 343 -21.30 -14.46 18.27
CA ARG A 343 -21.50 -14.62 19.72
C ARG A 343 -21.34 -13.31 20.46
N HIS A 344 -20.31 -12.51 20.14
CA HIS A 344 -20.11 -11.20 20.77
C HIS A 344 -21.21 -10.21 20.41
N LEU A 345 -21.66 -10.20 19.16
CA LEU A 345 -22.80 -9.37 18.74
C LEU A 345 -24.08 -9.73 19.51
N ALA A 346 -24.38 -11.02 19.61
CA ALA A 346 -25.53 -11.49 20.39
C ALA A 346 -25.43 -11.10 21.87
N GLN A 347 -24.23 -11.23 22.47
CA GLN A 347 -24.02 -10.80 23.86
C GLN A 347 -24.22 -9.31 24.05
N GLN A 348 -23.80 -8.47 23.10
CA GLN A 348 -24.04 -7.03 23.16
C GLN A 348 -25.55 -6.72 23.05
N ALA A 349 -26.28 -7.36 22.14
CA ALA A 349 -27.71 -7.20 21.99
C ALA A 349 -28.45 -7.58 23.29
N LEU A 350 -28.15 -8.76 23.86
CA LEU A 350 -28.73 -9.20 25.15
C LEU A 350 -28.41 -8.25 26.31
N SER A 351 -27.23 -7.67 26.33
CA SER A 351 -26.82 -6.74 27.39
C SER A 351 -27.45 -5.35 27.22
N ALA A 352 -27.85 -4.98 26.02
CA ALA A 352 -28.50 -3.69 25.72
C ALA A 352 -30.03 -3.75 25.87
N SER A 353 -30.62 -4.94 25.76
CA SER A 353 -32.06 -5.12 25.91
C SER A 353 -32.49 -5.11 27.39
N SER A 354 -33.70 -4.69 27.64
CA SER A 354 -34.31 -4.65 28.99
C SER A 354 -34.72 -6.04 29.53
N GLY A 355 -34.37 -7.11 28.81
CA GLY A 355 -34.71 -8.50 29.13
C GLY A 355 -36.03 -8.98 28.50
N ASP A 356 -36.58 -8.21 27.58
CA ASP A 356 -37.67 -8.67 26.72
C ASP A 356 -37.10 -9.27 25.43
N ASP A 357 -37.43 -10.55 25.18
CA ASP A 357 -36.96 -11.27 23.97
C ASP A 357 -37.43 -10.60 22.67
N ALA A 358 -38.41 -9.72 22.70
CA ALA A 358 -38.89 -8.94 21.56
C ALA A 358 -37.98 -7.75 21.22
N GLU A 359 -37.08 -7.32 22.15
CA GLU A 359 -36.15 -6.21 21.96
C GLU A 359 -34.76 -6.69 21.46
N VAL A 360 -34.46 -7.98 21.54
CA VAL A 360 -33.20 -8.60 21.08
C VAL A 360 -33.29 -8.97 19.61
#